data_b4af46d27f89c73fa1d2164a7dd80943
#
_entry.id   b4af46d27f89c73fa1d2164a7dd80943
#
_cell.length_a   1.000
_cell.length_b   1.000
_cell.length_c   1.000
_cell.angle_alpha   90.00
_cell.angle_beta   90.00
_cell.angle_gamma   90.00
#
_symmetry.space_group_name_H-M   'P 1'
#
loop_
_entity.id
_entity.type
_entity.pdbx_description
1 polymer ?
#
loop_
_entity_poly.entity_id
_entity_poly.type
_entity_poly.pdbx_seq_one_letter_code
_entity_poly.pdbx_strand_id
1 'polypeptide(L)'
;MKTKTLDLDFVRRQFPAFSEPSLKGTAFFENAGGSYMCCQVMDQLDRYLRQTKVQPFHPYPQAQEAGAHMQSAYGKFSGWLNVGSEEIYFGPSTSQNTYVLAQAMLGWLKEGDEIIVTNQDHEANSGVFRRLAQQGIVVKEWCVDANSGSLNVDHLPALFNKHTKLLVFPHCSNILGEINPVAHIADLARDKGI
;
A
#
# COMPACT_ATOMS: atom_id res chain seq x y z
N MET A 1 29.58 -2.44 11.09
CA MET A 1 28.41 -2.84 11.88
C MET A 1 28.21 -4.34 11.72
N LYS A 2 28.17 -5.12 12.82
CA LYS A 2 27.79 -6.53 12.72
C LYS A 2 26.31 -6.57 12.32
N THR A 3 26.00 -7.09 11.14
CA THR A 3 24.63 -7.40 10.74
C THR A 3 24.03 -8.35 11.78
N LYS A 4 23.05 -7.88 12.56
CA LYS A 4 22.29 -8.78 13.44
C LYS A 4 21.61 -9.81 12.54
N THR A 5 21.99 -11.06 12.67
CA THR A 5 21.26 -12.16 12.02
C THR A 5 19.83 -12.20 12.56
N LEU A 6 18.85 -12.37 11.67
CA LEU A 6 17.46 -12.52 12.04
C LEU A 6 17.29 -13.80 12.87
N ASP A 7 16.66 -13.70 14.03
CA ASP A 7 16.28 -14.87 14.83
C ASP A 7 15.04 -15.54 14.19
N LEU A 8 15.31 -16.50 13.32
CA LEU A 8 14.28 -17.22 12.57
C LEU A 8 13.33 -18.00 13.49
N ASP A 9 13.83 -18.56 14.58
CA ASP A 9 13.01 -19.31 15.53
C ASP A 9 12.05 -18.39 16.27
N PHE A 10 12.51 -17.21 16.69
CA PHE A 10 11.64 -16.20 17.25
C PHE A 10 10.56 -15.78 16.23
N VAL A 11 10.95 -15.43 15.01
CA VAL A 11 10.02 -14.98 13.96
C VAL A 11 8.98 -16.06 13.66
N ARG A 12 9.40 -17.31 13.46
CA ARG A 12 8.47 -18.41 13.13
C ARG A 12 7.47 -18.66 14.26
N ARG A 13 7.86 -18.54 15.52
CA ARG A 13 6.94 -18.64 16.67
C ARG A 13 5.86 -17.55 16.72
N GLN A 14 6.05 -16.44 16.01
CA GLN A 14 5.03 -15.40 15.93
C GLN A 14 3.88 -15.76 14.97
N PHE A 15 4.04 -16.80 14.14
CA PHE A 15 3.06 -17.21 13.14
C PHE A 15 2.54 -18.62 13.46
N PRO A 16 1.34 -18.74 14.04
CA PRO A 16 0.76 -20.05 14.44
C PRO A 16 0.70 -21.08 13.32
N ALA A 17 0.60 -20.65 12.07
CA ALA A 17 0.62 -21.53 10.90
C ALA A 17 1.83 -22.48 10.85
N PHE A 18 3.00 -22.08 11.38
CA PHE A 18 4.18 -22.96 11.45
C PHE A 18 4.06 -24.08 12.48
N SER A 19 3.10 -24.00 13.40
CA SER A 19 2.81 -25.00 14.42
C SER A 19 1.52 -25.77 14.12
N GLU A 20 0.79 -25.39 13.07
CA GLU A 20 -0.50 -26.00 12.71
C GLU A 20 -0.30 -27.42 12.16
N PRO A 21 -0.86 -28.46 12.81
CA PRO A 21 -0.63 -29.83 12.40
C PRO A 21 -1.01 -30.14 10.95
N SER A 22 -2.08 -29.53 10.43
CA SER A 22 -2.55 -29.69 9.06
C SER A 22 -1.58 -29.14 8.00
N LEU A 23 -0.67 -28.24 8.40
CA LEU A 23 0.33 -27.62 7.54
C LEU A 23 1.72 -28.24 7.68
N LYS A 24 1.86 -29.31 8.48
CA LYS A 24 3.14 -29.98 8.69
C LYS A 24 3.73 -30.48 7.38
N GLY A 25 4.97 -30.06 7.09
CA GLY A 25 5.69 -30.42 5.86
C GLY A 25 5.35 -29.54 4.64
N THR A 26 4.45 -28.57 4.78
CA THR A 26 4.17 -27.59 3.73
C THR A 26 5.22 -26.49 3.72
N ALA A 27 5.76 -26.18 2.54
CA ALA A 27 6.59 -25.01 2.30
C ALA A 27 5.73 -23.93 1.60
N PHE A 28 5.61 -22.78 2.23
CA PHE A 28 4.79 -21.68 1.73
C PHE A 28 5.68 -20.61 1.08
N PHE A 29 5.49 -20.39 -0.22
CA PHE A 29 6.30 -19.47 -1.03
C PHE A 29 5.47 -18.37 -1.72
N GLU A 30 4.19 -18.23 -1.38
CA GLU A 30 3.26 -17.31 -2.05
C GLU A 30 2.97 -16.06 -1.19
N ASN A 31 3.98 -15.51 -0.50
CA ASN A 31 3.78 -14.30 0.30
C ASN A 31 3.39 -13.06 -0.54
N ALA A 32 3.70 -13.07 -1.84
CA ALA A 32 3.26 -12.03 -2.77
C ALA A 32 1.73 -11.95 -2.92
N GLY A 33 1.03 -13.09 -2.84
CA GLY A 33 -0.42 -13.17 -2.91
C GLY A 33 -1.11 -13.01 -1.56
N GLY A 34 -0.42 -13.38 -0.48
CA GLY A 34 -0.92 -13.26 0.89
C GLY A 34 -0.02 -13.97 1.89
N SER A 35 -0.08 -13.57 3.16
CA SER A 35 0.75 -14.12 4.22
C SER A 35 -0.11 -14.61 5.37
N TYR A 36 0.38 -15.63 6.09
CA TYR A 36 -0.22 -16.04 7.35
C TYR A 36 -0.18 -14.91 8.37
N MET A 37 -1.21 -14.84 9.20
CA MET A 37 -1.36 -13.83 10.23
C MET A 37 -0.50 -14.17 11.46
N CYS A 38 0.14 -13.16 12.06
CA CYS A 38 0.86 -13.34 13.32
C CYS A 38 -0.10 -13.40 14.53
N CYS A 39 0.34 -14.04 15.61
CA CYS A 39 -0.48 -14.24 16.81
C CYS A 39 -0.98 -12.93 17.42
N GLN A 40 -0.17 -11.87 17.41
CA GLN A 40 -0.55 -10.57 17.97
C GLN A 40 -1.78 -9.95 17.26
N VAL A 41 -1.89 -10.15 15.94
CA VAL A 41 -3.05 -9.67 15.16
C VAL A 41 -4.27 -10.54 15.45
N MET A 42 -4.08 -11.88 15.53
CA MET A 42 -5.16 -12.82 15.86
C MET A 42 -5.74 -12.53 17.25
N ASP A 43 -4.88 -12.34 18.26
CA ASP A 43 -5.28 -12.02 19.62
C ASP A 43 -6.02 -10.69 19.72
N GLN A 44 -5.54 -9.68 18.99
CA GLN A 44 -6.19 -8.37 18.96
C GLN A 44 -7.54 -8.43 18.26
N LEU A 45 -7.68 -9.19 17.19
CA LEU A 45 -8.95 -9.39 16.48
C LEU A 45 -9.96 -10.14 17.37
N ASP A 46 -9.53 -11.22 18.05
CA ASP A 46 -10.39 -11.96 18.99
C ASP A 46 -10.88 -11.04 20.14
N ARG A 47 -9.97 -10.25 20.72
CA ARG A 47 -10.31 -9.28 21.75
C ARG A 47 -11.32 -8.26 21.24
N TYR A 48 -11.09 -7.67 20.07
CA TYR A 48 -12.01 -6.72 19.46
C TYR A 48 -13.40 -7.33 19.29
N LEU A 49 -13.48 -8.54 18.70
CA LEU A 49 -14.75 -9.19 18.42
C LEU A 49 -15.54 -9.51 19.70
N ARG A 50 -14.87 -9.83 20.81
CA ARG A 50 -15.51 -10.19 22.07
C ARG A 50 -15.83 -9.00 22.97
N GLN A 51 -15.02 -7.94 22.95
CA GLN A 51 -15.06 -6.89 23.98
C GLN A 51 -15.46 -5.52 23.44
N THR A 52 -14.99 -5.13 22.24
CA THR A 52 -15.10 -3.75 21.75
C THR A 52 -15.71 -3.62 20.36
N LYS A 53 -16.36 -4.69 19.82
CA LYS A 53 -17.11 -4.60 18.55
C LYS A 53 -18.43 -3.86 18.76
N VAL A 54 -18.33 -2.58 19.00
CA VAL A 54 -19.44 -1.64 19.23
C VAL A 54 -19.19 -0.36 18.44
N GLN A 55 -20.19 0.51 18.38
CA GLN A 55 -20.01 1.84 17.78
C GLN A 55 -19.00 2.64 18.61
N PRO A 56 -17.85 3.06 18.02
CA PRO A 56 -16.85 3.83 18.76
C PRO A 56 -17.37 5.23 19.16
N PHE A 57 -16.70 5.83 20.16
CA PHE A 57 -16.92 7.20 20.63
C PHE A 57 -18.28 7.49 21.30
N HIS A 58 -19.11 6.48 21.57
CA HIS A 58 -20.32 6.66 22.38
C HIS A 58 -19.98 6.78 23.89
N PRO A 59 -20.87 7.36 24.72
CA PRO A 59 -20.59 7.68 26.13
C PRO A 59 -20.74 6.48 27.07
N TYR A 60 -20.13 5.33 26.72
CA TYR A 60 -19.99 4.17 27.60
C TYR A 60 -18.61 3.50 27.44
N PRO A 61 -18.11 2.76 28.44
CA PRO A 61 -16.70 2.34 28.50
C PRO A 61 -16.19 1.62 27.27
N GLN A 62 -16.92 0.62 26.76
CA GLN A 62 -16.48 -0.20 25.61
C GLN A 62 -16.37 0.64 24.33
N ALA A 63 -17.27 1.60 24.14
CA ALA A 63 -17.24 2.49 22.98
C ALA A 63 -16.09 3.50 23.06
N GLN A 64 -15.77 3.98 24.28
CA GLN A 64 -14.61 4.84 24.49
C GLN A 64 -13.30 4.07 24.24
N GLU A 65 -13.20 2.84 24.70
CA GLU A 65 -12.06 1.97 24.45
C GLU A 65 -11.89 1.69 22.96
N ALA A 66 -12.97 1.35 22.25
CA ALA A 66 -12.95 1.17 20.79
C ALA A 66 -12.46 2.42 20.05
N GLY A 67 -12.94 3.61 20.47
CA GLY A 67 -12.50 4.89 19.93
C GLY A 67 -11.02 5.17 20.19
N ALA A 68 -10.55 4.90 21.42
CA ALA A 68 -9.15 5.06 21.79
C ALA A 68 -8.22 4.14 20.97
N HIS A 69 -8.63 2.90 20.71
CA HIS A 69 -7.89 1.99 19.84
C HIS A 69 -7.78 2.51 18.40
N MET A 70 -8.87 3.04 17.85
CA MET A 70 -8.85 3.67 16.51
C MET A 70 -7.89 4.87 16.48
N GLN A 71 -8.00 5.79 17.42
CA GLN A 71 -7.11 6.95 17.51
C GLN A 71 -5.64 6.54 17.64
N SER A 72 -5.36 5.51 18.46
CA SER A 72 -4.00 4.96 18.60
C SER A 72 -3.47 4.41 17.28
N ALA A 73 -4.31 3.75 16.47
CA ALA A 73 -3.89 3.25 15.15
C ALA A 73 -3.52 4.41 14.22
N TYR A 74 -4.37 5.43 14.11
CA TYR A 74 -4.07 6.63 13.32
C TYR A 74 -2.77 7.30 13.78
N GLY A 75 -2.59 7.51 15.09
CA GLY A 75 -1.38 8.13 15.64
C GLY A 75 -0.10 7.32 15.37
N LYS A 76 -0.16 6.00 15.43
CA LYS A 76 1.00 5.14 15.10
C LYS A 76 1.38 5.24 13.62
N PHE A 77 0.40 5.14 12.72
CA PHE A 77 0.68 5.20 11.29
C PHE A 77 1.14 6.59 10.85
N SER A 78 0.56 7.67 11.39
CA SER A 78 1.03 9.02 11.11
C SER A 78 2.47 9.23 11.55
N GLY A 79 2.85 8.70 12.71
CA GLY A 79 4.23 8.74 13.18
C GLY A 79 5.20 7.92 12.32
N TRP A 80 4.80 6.72 11.85
CA TRP A 80 5.65 5.90 10.98
C TRP A 80 5.82 6.48 9.57
N LEU A 81 4.76 7.10 9.04
CA LEU A 81 4.77 7.68 7.69
C LEU A 81 5.22 9.15 7.68
N ASN A 82 5.40 9.76 8.86
CA ASN A 82 5.74 11.18 9.02
C ASN A 82 4.74 12.12 8.32
N VAL A 83 3.46 11.89 8.56
CA VAL A 83 2.32 12.65 8.02
C VAL A 83 1.34 13.00 9.12
N GLY A 84 0.36 13.88 8.85
CA GLY A 84 -0.75 14.15 9.76
C GLY A 84 -1.71 12.97 9.87
N SER A 85 -2.41 12.83 11.00
CA SER A 85 -3.40 11.77 11.18
C SER A 85 -4.59 11.91 10.23
N GLU A 86 -4.89 13.12 9.79
CA GLU A 86 -5.92 13.46 8.81
C GLU A 86 -5.55 13.03 7.37
N GLU A 87 -4.27 12.74 7.12
CA GLU A 87 -3.78 12.21 5.84
C GLU A 87 -3.82 10.68 5.78
N ILE A 88 -4.24 10.02 6.87
CA ILE A 88 -4.36 8.56 6.96
C ILE A 88 -5.80 8.13 6.74
N TYR A 89 -6.00 7.17 5.85
CA TYR A 89 -7.29 6.52 5.63
C TYR A 89 -7.15 5.00 5.72
N PHE A 90 -7.94 4.37 6.59
CA PHE A 90 -8.06 2.92 6.69
C PHE A 90 -9.32 2.47 5.94
N GLY A 91 -9.15 1.57 5.01
CA GLY A 91 -10.25 0.94 4.28
C GLY A 91 -10.14 -0.58 4.28
N PRO A 92 -11.10 -1.27 3.66
CA PRO A 92 -11.21 -2.73 3.74
C PRO A 92 -10.13 -3.47 2.96
N SER A 93 -9.54 -2.85 1.95
CA SER A 93 -8.44 -3.43 1.15
C SER A 93 -7.73 -2.37 0.31
N THR A 94 -6.52 -2.66 -0.15
CA THR A 94 -5.79 -1.81 -1.10
C THR A 94 -6.61 -1.56 -2.37
N SER A 95 -7.23 -2.60 -2.95
CA SER A 95 -8.06 -2.47 -4.16
C SER A 95 -9.21 -1.49 -3.97
N GLN A 96 -9.91 -1.54 -2.82
CA GLN A 96 -10.99 -0.61 -2.52
C GLN A 96 -10.46 0.80 -2.31
N ASN A 97 -9.36 0.95 -1.58
CA ASN A 97 -8.78 2.25 -1.27
C ASN A 97 -8.28 2.95 -2.54
N THR A 98 -7.57 2.25 -3.40
CA THR A 98 -7.07 2.81 -4.67
C THR A 98 -8.20 3.11 -5.65
N TYR A 99 -9.27 2.30 -5.66
CA TYR A 99 -10.48 2.63 -6.42
C TYR A 99 -11.11 3.95 -5.95
N VAL A 100 -11.31 4.11 -4.64
CA VAL A 100 -11.88 5.35 -4.07
C VAL A 100 -10.98 6.54 -4.38
N LEU A 101 -9.66 6.39 -4.24
CA LEU A 101 -8.70 7.43 -4.55
C LEU A 101 -8.75 7.83 -6.03
N ALA A 102 -8.76 6.85 -6.95
CA ALA A 102 -8.83 7.12 -8.38
C ALA A 102 -10.14 7.84 -8.76
N GLN A 103 -11.27 7.46 -8.14
CA GLN A 103 -12.54 8.16 -8.35
C GLN A 103 -12.52 9.60 -7.80
N ALA A 104 -11.90 9.81 -6.64
CA ALA A 104 -11.73 11.16 -6.08
C ALA A 104 -10.86 12.06 -6.99
N MET A 105 -9.84 11.50 -7.63
CA MET A 105 -8.97 12.23 -8.58
C MET A 105 -9.73 12.72 -9.82
N LEU A 106 -10.83 12.10 -10.24
CA LEU A 106 -11.68 12.59 -11.34
C LEU A 106 -12.29 13.97 -11.04
N GLY A 107 -12.46 14.34 -9.77
CA GLY A 107 -12.90 15.69 -9.41
C GLY A 107 -11.84 16.78 -9.68
N TRP A 108 -10.60 16.38 -9.83
CA TRP A 108 -9.46 17.25 -10.07
C TRP A 108 -8.90 17.14 -11.50
N LEU A 109 -8.85 15.92 -12.08
CA LEU A 109 -8.41 15.66 -13.45
C LEU A 109 -9.45 16.14 -14.48
N LYS A 110 -8.97 16.58 -15.64
CA LYS A 110 -9.80 17.02 -16.77
C LYS A 110 -9.52 16.16 -18.01
N GLU A 111 -10.45 16.13 -18.93
CA GLU A 111 -10.25 15.50 -20.24
C GLU A 111 -8.98 16.02 -20.92
N GLY A 112 -8.12 15.14 -21.41
CA GLY A 112 -6.82 15.46 -21.98
C GLY A 112 -5.68 15.58 -20.98
N ASP A 113 -5.94 15.60 -19.67
CA ASP A 113 -4.87 15.44 -18.68
C ASP A 113 -4.22 14.05 -18.78
N GLU A 114 -2.95 13.98 -18.46
CA GLU A 114 -2.17 12.75 -18.55
C GLU A 114 -1.81 12.21 -17.17
N ILE A 115 -1.89 10.90 -17.04
CA ILE A 115 -1.37 10.16 -15.90
C ILE A 115 -0.35 9.13 -16.36
N ILE A 116 0.65 8.89 -15.54
CA ILE A 116 1.66 7.87 -15.79
C ILE A 116 1.45 6.76 -14.77
N VAL A 117 1.31 5.53 -15.26
CA VAL A 117 1.28 4.30 -14.47
C VAL A 117 2.47 3.42 -14.84
N THR A 118 2.71 2.34 -14.12
CA THR A 118 3.76 1.38 -14.47
C THR A 118 3.20 -0.04 -14.57
N ASN A 119 3.82 -0.88 -15.39
CA ASN A 119 3.56 -2.31 -15.47
C ASN A 119 4.30 -3.12 -14.38
N GLN A 120 5.08 -2.47 -13.52
CA GLN A 120 5.69 -3.09 -12.34
C GLN A 120 4.70 -3.23 -11.18
N ASP A 121 3.66 -2.39 -11.18
CA ASP A 121 2.72 -2.30 -10.06
C ASP A 121 1.65 -3.39 -10.11
N HIS A 122 1.10 -3.70 -8.93
CA HIS A 122 -0.02 -4.61 -8.80
C HIS A 122 -1.28 -4.02 -9.48
N GLU A 123 -2.08 -4.88 -10.12
CA GLU A 123 -3.30 -4.47 -10.85
C GLU A 123 -4.32 -3.73 -9.94
N ALA A 124 -4.33 -4.05 -8.64
CA ALA A 124 -5.15 -3.32 -7.66
C ALA A 124 -4.83 -1.82 -7.61
N ASN A 125 -3.58 -1.43 -7.87
CA ASN A 125 -3.17 -0.03 -7.93
C ASN A 125 -3.28 0.51 -9.37
N SER A 126 -2.50 -0.02 -10.30
CA SER A 126 -2.40 0.53 -11.65
C SER A 126 -3.68 0.38 -12.48
N GLY A 127 -4.43 -0.72 -12.31
CA GLY A 127 -5.61 -1.02 -13.13
C GLY A 127 -6.76 -0.02 -12.94
N VAL A 128 -6.97 0.47 -11.72
CA VAL A 128 -8.01 1.47 -11.45
C VAL A 128 -7.68 2.80 -12.11
N PHE A 129 -6.41 3.20 -12.14
CA PHE A 129 -5.97 4.41 -12.83
C PHE A 129 -6.00 4.26 -14.34
N ARG A 130 -5.66 3.08 -14.89
CA ARG A 130 -5.81 2.79 -16.33
C ARG A 130 -7.25 2.96 -16.82
N ARG A 131 -8.24 2.63 -15.99
CA ARG A 131 -9.67 2.79 -16.32
C ARG A 131 -10.09 4.26 -16.48
N LEU A 132 -9.33 5.21 -15.95
CA LEU A 132 -9.61 6.63 -16.15
C LEU A 132 -9.52 7.06 -17.62
N ALA A 133 -8.90 6.25 -18.47
CA ALA A 133 -8.93 6.45 -19.92
C ALA A 133 -10.38 6.49 -20.49
N GLN A 134 -11.32 5.78 -19.85
CA GLN A 134 -12.74 5.81 -20.24
C GLN A 134 -13.40 7.17 -19.94
N GLN A 135 -12.74 8.02 -19.16
CA GLN A 135 -13.17 9.36 -18.80
C GLN A 135 -12.38 10.46 -19.53
N GLY A 136 -11.69 10.10 -20.62
CA GLY A 136 -10.92 11.04 -21.42
C GLY A 136 -9.53 11.37 -20.87
N ILE A 137 -9.06 10.68 -19.82
CA ILE A 137 -7.70 10.85 -19.29
C ILE A 137 -6.72 10.04 -20.15
N VAL A 138 -5.61 10.66 -20.53
CA VAL A 138 -4.54 9.98 -21.27
C VAL A 138 -3.66 9.19 -20.32
N VAL A 139 -3.57 7.89 -20.51
CA VAL A 139 -2.76 7.00 -19.67
C VAL A 139 -1.49 6.63 -20.39
N LYS A 140 -0.34 7.00 -19.82
CA LYS A 140 0.99 6.59 -20.27
C LYS A 140 1.53 5.48 -19.40
N GLU A 141 2.36 4.62 -19.94
CA GLU A 141 2.97 3.53 -19.19
C GLU A 141 4.48 3.71 -19.08
N TRP A 142 5.00 3.74 -17.86
CA TRP A 142 6.41 3.64 -17.55
C TRP A 142 6.74 2.17 -17.34
N CYS A 143 7.34 1.56 -18.36
CA CYS A 143 7.57 0.12 -18.42
C CYS A 143 8.87 -0.27 -17.73
N VAL A 144 8.87 -1.45 -17.10
CA VAL A 144 10.10 -2.11 -16.65
C VAL A 144 10.99 -2.46 -17.83
N ASP A 145 12.28 -2.39 -17.61
CA ASP A 145 13.25 -3.00 -18.52
C ASP A 145 13.14 -4.53 -18.41
N ALA A 146 12.93 -5.19 -19.54
CA ALA A 146 12.67 -6.63 -19.59
C ALA A 146 13.86 -7.49 -19.14
N ASN A 147 15.08 -6.96 -19.15
CA ASN A 147 16.28 -7.70 -18.77
C ASN A 147 16.56 -7.58 -17.27
N SER A 148 16.33 -6.40 -16.70
CA SER A 148 16.62 -6.12 -15.27
C SER A 148 15.39 -6.26 -14.37
N GLY A 149 14.18 -6.13 -14.88
CA GLY A 149 12.94 -6.05 -14.10
C GLY A 149 12.75 -4.71 -13.37
N SER A 150 13.68 -3.76 -13.54
CA SER A 150 13.68 -2.48 -12.86
C SER A 150 13.01 -1.40 -13.71
N LEU A 151 12.46 -0.38 -13.05
CA LEU A 151 12.03 0.87 -13.69
C LEU A 151 13.25 1.78 -13.88
N ASN A 152 13.60 2.08 -15.13
CA ASN A 152 14.69 3.01 -15.40
C ASN A 152 14.22 4.46 -15.12
N VAL A 153 14.72 5.07 -14.03
CA VAL A 153 14.35 6.41 -13.60
C VAL A 153 14.81 7.48 -14.61
N ASP A 154 15.91 7.24 -15.34
CA ASP A 154 16.39 8.18 -16.36
C ASP A 154 15.42 8.33 -17.56
N HIS A 155 14.53 7.36 -17.74
CA HIS A 155 13.48 7.45 -18.77
C HIS A 155 12.27 8.27 -18.34
N LEU A 156 12.07 8.45 -17.03
CA LEU A 156 10.87 9.10 -16.48
C LEU A 156 10.69 10.55 -16.95
N PRO A 157 11.73 11.42 -16.98
CA PRO A 157 11.58 12.79 -17.44
C PRO A 157 11.07 12.93 -18.88
N ALA A 158 11.36 11.96 -19.74
CA ALA A 158 10.89 11.95 -21.13
C ALA A 158 9.38 11.68 -21.26
N LEU A 159 8.76 11.10 -20.22
CA LEU A 159 7.32 10.86 -20.15
C LEU A 159 6.54 12.09 -19.70
N PHE A 160 7.21 13.04 -19.04
CA PHE A 160 6.59 14.25 -18.48
C PHE A 160 6.33 15.30 -19.55
N ASN A 161 5.19 15.93 -19.51
CA ASN A 161 4.87 17.14 -20.27
C ASN A 161 3.87 18.04 -19.51
N LYS A 162 3.42 19.13 -20.10
CA LYS A 162 2.51 20.10 -19.47
C LYS A 162 1.14 19.55 -19.08
N HIS A 163 0.73 18.42 -19.65
CA HIS A 163 -0.54 17.75 -19.38
C HIS A 163 -0.41 16.67 -18.32
N THR A 164 0.82 16.24 -17.98
CA THR A 164 1.06 15.23 -16.95
C THR A 164 0.67 15.78 -15.58
N LYS A 165 -0.25 15.11 -14.88
CA LYS A 165 -0.80 15.52 -13.59
C LYS A 165 -0.52 14.55 -12.46
N LEU A 166 -0.32 13.28 -12.79
CA LEU A 166 -0.19 12.24 -11.77
C LEU A 166 0.80 11.19 -12.24
N LEU A 167 1.63 10.74 -11.30
CA LEU A 167 2.51 9.59 -11.44
C LEU A 167 2.15 8.55 -10.37
N VAL A 168 1.83 7.34 -10.81
CA VAL A 168 1.44 6.21 -9.94
C VAL A 168 2.45 5.08 -10.11
N PHE A 169 3.11 4.70 -9.04
CA PHE A 169 4.12 3.63 -9.06
C PHE A 169 4.24 2.96 -7.67
N PRO A 170 4.72 1.71 -7.57
CA PRO A 170 4.92 1.05 -6.29
C PRO A 170 6.22 1.50 -5.63
N HIS A 171 6.25 1.58 -4.30
CA HIS A 171 7.53 1.71 -3.57
C HIS A 171 8.34 0.43 -3.70
N CYS A 172 7.69 -0.73 -3.54
CA CYS A 172 8.28 -2.03 -3.72
C CYS A 172 7.29 -2.93 -4.47
N SER A 173 7.75 -3.55 -5.56
CA SER A 173 6.95 -4.51 -6.31
C SER A 173 6.73 -5.78 -5.49
N ASN A 174 5.48 -6.20 -5.30
CA ASN A 174 5.16 -7.44 -4.60
C ASN A 174 5.56 -8.70 -5.40
N ILE A 175 5.72 -8.59 -6.72
CA ILE A 175 6.12 -9.71 -7.59
C ILE A 175 7.62 -9.76 -7.77
N LEU A 176 8.24 -8.63 -8.16
CA LEU A 176 9.66 -8.56 -8.49
C LEU A 176 10.55 -8.35 -7.26
N GLY A 177 9.99 -7.79 -6.17
CA GLY A 177 10.76 -7.42 -4.97
C GLY A 177 11.65 -6.20 -5.17
N GLU A 178 11.57 -5.55 -6.32
CA GLU A 178 12.34 -4.34 -6.65
C GLU A 178 11.86 -3.16 -5.80
N ILE A 179 12.80 -2.44 -5.22
CA ILE A 179 12.54 -1.25 -4.39
C ILE A 179 12.90 -0.01 -5.19
N ASN A 180 11.91 0.79 -5.52
CA ASN A 180 12.09 2.01 -6.28
C ASN A 180 12.63 3.16 -5.41
N PRO A 181 13.50 4.04 -5.95
CA PRO A 181 14.05 5.20 -5.24
C PRO A 181 13.01 6.33 -5.12
N VAL A 182 12.00 6.13 -4.27
CA VAL A 182 10.78 6.98 -4.17
C VAL A 182 11.12 8.45 -3.95
N ALA A 183 12.10 8.78 -3.09
CA ALA A 183 12.46 10.17 -2.83
C ALA A 183 12.92 10.87 -4.12
N HIS A 184 13.82 10.23 -4.87
CA HIS A 184 14.32 10.78 -6.13
C HIS A 184 13.22 10.91 -7.19
N ILE A 185 12.36 9.90 -7.33
CA ILE A 185 11.21 9.94 -8.26
C ILE A 185 10.24 11.06 -7.88
N ALA A 186 9.95 11.22 -6.59
CA ALA A 186 9.08 12.27 -6.10
C ALA A 186 9.65 13.68 -6.34
N ASP A 187 10.97 13.85 -6.21
CA ASP A 187 11.62 15.14 -6.49
C ASP A 187 11.51 15.49 -7.99
N LEU A 188 11.78 14.52 -8.87
CA LEU A 188 11.61 14.71 -10.32
C LEU A 188 10.17 15.09 -10.71
N ALA A 189 9.17 14.48 -10.07
CA ALA A 189 7.76 14.79 -10.33
C ALA A 189 7.38 16.17 -9.79
N ARG A 190 7.75 16.50 -8.55
CA ARG A 190 7.47 17.81 -7.92
C ARG A 190 8.08 18.98 -8.71
N ASP A 191 9.29 18.83 -9.22
CA ASP A 191 9.94 19.85 -10.05
C ASP A 191 9.15 20.18 -11.32
N LYS A 192 8.23 19.33 -11.73
CA LYS A 192 7.33 19.49 -12.87
C LYS A 192 5.88 19.81 -12.48
N GLY A 193 5.60 19.92 -11.19
CA GLY A 193 4.25 20.15 -10.68
C GLY A 193 3.32 18.95 -10.78
N ILE A 194 3.89 17.71 -10.77
CA ILE A 194 3.19 16.43 -10.84
C ILE A 194 3.05 15.85 -9.44
#